data_680bf1f9b22a4a7de24807ce285d323e
#
_entry.id   680bf1f9b22a4a7de24807ce285d323e
#
_cell.length_a   1.000
_cell.length_b   1.000
_cell.length_c   1.000
_cell.angle_alpha   90.00
_cell.angle_beta   90.00
_cell.angle_gamma   90.00
#
_symmetry.space_group_name_H-M   'P 1'
#
loop_
_entity.id
_entity.type
_entity.pdbx_description
1 polymer ?
#
loop_
_entity_poly.entity_id
_entity_poly.type
_entity_poly.pdbx_seq_one_letter_code
_entity_poly.pdbx_strand_id
1 'polypeptide(L)'
;GTLFGMAHFECAAAGSGALAIKDGLDTAYVGWNPESDMGNIEIWEQNMPMLYIGRSIVPNSGGAGKYRGGCSFLSTWLVSKTDHLRLVTSEHSSRVFDNGGLCGGYPAPTCQKHRAVRDTNIFELAEKGAPLAHHTGTNPYRSELEVRLEGNHVTMEGPYITAPHKTGDVFTHSYNGGGGYGDVLERDPVKTARDVENGFLTREAAEGIFGIVLDEDEEG
;
A
#
# COMPACT_ATOMS: atom_id res chain seq x y z
N GLY A 1 26.82 -22.53 4.37
CA GLY A 1 25.52 -22.09 4.88
C GLY A 1 24.41 -22.76 4.11
N THR A 2 23.32 -23.10 4.77
CA THR A 2 22.15 -23.69 4.11
C THR A 2 21.32 -22.57 3.50
N LEU A 3 20.98 -22.68 2.22
CA LEU A 3 20.02 -21.78 1.58
C LEU A 3 18.63 -22.16 2.09
N PHE A 4 17.96 -21.23 2.73
CA PHE A 4 16.58 -21.37 3.17
C PHE A 4 15.70 -20.47 2.31
N GLY A 5 14.66 -21.00 1.73
CA GLY A 5 13.66 -20.26 0.97
C GLY A 5 12.31 -20.35 1.67
N MET A 6 11.65 -19.23 1.83
CA MET A 6 10.31 -19.15 2.38
C MET A 6 9.43 -18.30 1.48
N ALA A 7 8.24 -18.77 1.20
CA ALA A 7 7.22 -17.96 0.57
C ALA A 7 6.54 -17.08 1.65
N HIS A 8 6.77 -15.80 1.59
CA HIS A 8 6.03 -14.82 2.36
C HIS A 8 4.96 -14.22 1.46
N PHE A 9 3.76 -14.60 1.75
CA PHE A 9 2.61 -14.03 1.07
C PHE A 9 1.94 -13.01 1.99
N GLU A 10 2.45 -11.81 2.02
CA GLU A 10 1.69 -10.69 2.57
C GLU A 10 0.58 -10.31 1.60
N CYS A 11 -0.27 -11.28 1.35
CA CYS A 11 -1.13 -11.31 0.19
C CYS A 11 -2.49 -10.65 0.39
N ALA A 12 -2.81 -10.27 1.59
CA ALA A 12 -4.18 -9.90 1.94
C ALA A 12 -4.43 -8.42 1.78
N ALA A 13 -4.07 -7.83 0.63
CA ALA A 13 -4.01 -6.42 0.75
C ALA A 13 -4.38 -5.61 -0.47
N ALA A 14 -4.70 -6.26 -1.54
CA ALA A 14 -5.32 -5.59 -2.68
C ALA A 14 -6.73 -5.11 -2.31
N GLY A 15 -7.12 -3.95 -2.79
CA GLY A 15 -8.51 -3.52 -2.75
C GLY A 15 -9.36 -4.35 -3.69
N SER A 16 -10.57 -4.73 -3.30
CA SER A 16 -11.49 -5.40 -4.21
C SER A 16 -12.14 -4.42 -5.19
N GLY A 17 -12.53 -4.91 -6.37
CA GLY A 17 -13.36 -4.13 -7.28
C GLY A 17 -14.71 -3.74 -6.65
N ALA A 18 -15.24 -2.60 -7.05
CA ALA A 18 -16.57 -2.16 -6.67
C ALA A 18 -17.65 -3.08 -7.25
N LEU A 19 -18.75 -3.18 -6.55
CA LEU A 19 -19.94 -3.90 -6.99
C LEU A 19 -20.99 -2.92 -7.51
N ALA A 20 -21.98 -3.45 -8.22
CA ALA A 20 -23.10 -2.64 -8.73
C ALA A 20 -23.96 -1.97 -7.64
N ILE A 21 -23.78 -2.34 -6.38
CA ILE A 21 -24.60 -1.92 -5.24
C ILE A 21 -23.80 -1.35 -4.06
N LYS A 22 -22.48 -1.48 -4.07
CA LYS A 22 -21.64 -1.02 -2.98
C LYS A 22 -20.17 -0.83 -3.39
N ASP A 23 -19.47 -0.07 -2.60
CA ASP A 23 -18.03 0.12 -2.72
C ASP A 23 -17.28 -1.21 -2.58
N GLY A 24 -16.10 -1.28 -3.20
CA GLY A 24 -15.16 -2.37 -3.00
C GLY A 24 -14.64 -2.40 -1.56
N LEU A 25 -14.20 -3.58 -1.13
CA LEU A 25 -13.62 -3.75 0.20
C LEU A 25 -12.17 -3.26 0.20
N ASP A 26 -11.83 -2.45 1.18
CA ASP A 26 -10.46 -1.98 1.38
C ASP A 26 -9.60 -3.12 1.94
N THR A 27 -8.38 -3.26 1.47
CA THR A 27 -7.41 -4.28 1.91
C THR A 27 -8.00 -5.70 2.00
N ALA A 28 -8.81 -6.08 1.04
CA ALA A 28 -9.79 -7.14 1.19
C ALA A 28 -9.21 -8.55 1.07
N TYR A 29 -8.44 -8.83 0.02
CA TYR A 29 -7.95 -10.19 -0.22
C TYR A 29 -6.96 -10.26 -1.39
N VAL A 30 -6.30 -11.40 -1.51
CA VAL A 30 -5.64 -11.82 -2.75
C VAL A 30 -6.64 -12.48 -3.68
N GLY A 31 -6.59 -12.12 -4.94
CA GLY A 31 -7.57 -12.60 -5.92
C GLY A 31 -7.63 -14.12 -6.11
N TRP A 32 -6.60 -14.85 -5.70
CA TRP A 32 -6.54 -16.31 -5.84
C TRP A 32 -6.88 -17.08 -4.55
N ASN A 33 -7.02 -16.40 -3.43
CA ASN A 33 -7.37 -17.05 -2.16
C ASN A 33 -8.26 -16.13 -1.29
N PRO A 34 -9.60 -16.22 -1.44
CA PRO A 34 -10.52 -15.36 -0.72
C PRO A 34 -10.59 -15.63 0.79
N GLU A 35 -10.02 -16.73 1.26
CA GLU A 35 -9.94 -17.06 2.70
C GLU A 35 -8.59 -16.71 3.32
N SER A 36 -7.73 -16.00 2.60
CA SER A 36 -6.44 -15.60 3.13
C SER A 36 -6.59 -14.52 4.19
N ASP A 37 -5.82 -14.65 5.24
CA ASP A 37 -5.59 -13.59 6.19
C ASP A 37 -4.16 -13.06 6.08
N MET A 38 -3.85 -12.02 6.82
CA MET A 38 -2.53 -11.39 6.79
C MET A 38 -1.49 -12.16 7.61
N GLY A 39 -1.89 -13.25 8.24
CA GLY A 39 -1.04 -14.03 9.13
C GLY A 39 -0.62 -13.28 10.39
N ASN A 40 0.01 -13.98 11.29
CA ASN A 40 0.55 -13.41 12.51
C ASN A 40 1.98 -12.87 12.24
N ILE A 41 2.16 -11.57 12.43
CA ILE A 41 3.42 -10.87 12.20
C ILE A 41 4.55 -11.45 13.05
N GLU A 42 4.30 -11.77 14.32
CA GLU A 42 5.30 -12.34 15.22
C GLU A 42 5.82 -13.69 14.72
N ILE A 43 4.95 -14.51 14.12
CA ILE A 43 5.35 -15.78 13.51
C ILE A 43 6.26 -15.52 12.29
N TRP A 44 5.93 -14.50 11.49
CA TRP A 44 6.77 -14.13 10.36
C TRP A 44 8.15 -13.67 10.81
N GLU A 45 8.23 -12.81 11.83
CA GLU A 45 9.49 -12.30 12.39
C GLU A 45 10.35 -13.41 13.03
N GLN A 46 9.73 -14.45 13.56
CA GLN A 46 10.44 -15.63 14.08
C GLN A 46 11.06 -16.49 12.98
N ASN A 47 10.42 -16.55 11.83
CA ASN A 47 10.82 -17.43 10.73
C ASN A 47 11.66 -16.74 9.66
N MET A 48 11.62 -15.42 9.59
CA MET A 48 12.34 -14.64 8.58
C MET A 48 13.24 -13.59 9.22
N PRO A 49 14.39 -13.29 8.59
CA PRO A 49 15.29 -12.25 9.08
C PRO A 49 14.78 -10.85 8.74
N MET A 50 13.56 -10.55 9.12
CA MET A 50 12.90 -9.27 8.89
C MET A 50 12.09 -8.88 10.12
N LEU A 51 12.00 -7.58 10.37
CA LEU A 51 11.14 -6.98 11.38
C LEU A 51 10.07 -6.13 10.69
N TYR A 52 8.87 -6.22 11.19
CA TYR A 52 7.74 -5.48 10.66
C TYR A 52 7.71 -4.08 11.25
N ILE A 53 7.75 -3.06 10.41
CA ILE A 53 7.68 -1.66 10.84
C ILE A 53 6.23 -1.19 10.93
N GLY A 54 5.43 -1.52 9.94
CA GLY A 54 4.02 -1.16 9.95
C GLY A 54 3.30 -1.31 8.63
N ARG A 55 2.00 -1.06 8.70
CA ARG A 55 1.06 -1.02 7.57
C ARG A 55 0.21 0.24 7.62
N SER A 56 -0.15 0.73 6.46
CA SER A 56 -1.16 1.79 6.31
C SER A 56 -1.98 1.57 5.05
N ILE A 57 -3.21 2.02 5.06
CA ILE A 57 -4.02 2.10 3.85
C ILE A 57 -3.42 3.16 2.94
N VAL A 58 -3.42 2.91 1.63
CA VAL A 58 -3.00 3.87 0.62
C VAL A 58 -4.22 4.68 0.17
N PRO A 59 -4.35 5.94 0.55
CA PRO A 59 -5.44 6.78 0.09
C PRO A 59 -5.46 6.89 -1.43
N ASN A 60 -6.63 7.09 -2.01
CA ASN A 60 -6.83 7.26 -3.46
C ASN A 60 -6.39 6.06 -4.31
N SER A 61 -6.11 4.91 -3.72
CA SER A 61 -5.68 3.73 -4.47
C SER A 61 -6.81 2.92 -5.09
N GLY A 62 -8.06 3.17 -4.69
CA GLY A 62 -9.25 2.61 -5.34
C GLY A 62 -9.67 3.40 -6.57
N GLY A 63 -10.16 2.73 -7.61
CA GLY A 63 -10.72 3.36 -8.79
C GLY A 63 -11.99 4.16 -8.48
N ALA A 64 -12.13 5.35 -9.06
CA ALA A 64 -13.28 6.21 -8.84
C ALA A 64 -14.52 5.69 -9.57
N GLY A 65 -15.70 5.97 -9.01
CA GLY A 65 -17.00 5.60 -9.58
C GLY A 65 -18.14 5.97 -8.64
N LYS A 66 -19.37 5.71 -9.05
CA LYS A 66 -20.55 5.77 -8.16
C LYS A 66 -20.30 4.92 -6.91
N TYR A 67 -19.70 3.77 -7.13
CA TYR A 67 -19.12 2.94 -6.10
C TYR A 67 -17.60 2.89 -6.31
N ARG A 68 -16.85 3.27 -5.29
CA ARG A 68 -15.40 3.31 -5.31
C ARG A 68 -14.84 1.88 -5.20
N GLY A 69 -13.79 1.61 -5.95
CA GLY A 69 -12.97 0.43 -5.68
C GLY A 69 -12.33 0.50 -4.30
N GLY A 70 -12.06 -0.66 -3.72
CA GLY A 70 -11.39 -0.75 -2.42
C GLY A 70 -9.95 -0.22 -2.49
N CYS A 71 -9.50 0.41 -1.42
CA CYS A 71 -8.14 0.87 -1.27
C CYS A 71 -7.18 -0.28 -0.96
N SER A 72 -5.96 -0.15 -1.41
CA SER A 72 -4.86 -1.06 -1.09
C SER A 72 -4.13 -0.63 0.18
N PHE A 73 -3.08 -1.35 0.52
CA PHE A 73 -2.22 -0.99 1.63
C PHE A 73 -0.74 -0.89 1.22
N LEU A 74 0.00 -0.30 2.11
CA LEU A 74 1.45 -0.19 2.08
C LEU A 74 2.02 -0.88 3.32
N SER A 75 3.02 -1.74 3.16
CA SER A 75 3.74 -2.31 4.29
C SER A 75 5.24 -2.03 4.20
N THR A 76 5.89 -1.96 5.35
CA THR A 76 7.32 -1.69 5.47
C THR A 76 7.98 -2.70 6.40
N TRP A 77 9.10 -3.23 5.96
CA TRP A 77 9.90 -4.23 6.63
C TRP A 77 11.34 -3.77 6.76
N LEU A 78 11.95 -4.07 7.90
CA LEU A 78 13.37 -3.88 8.14
C LEU A 78 14.08 -5.24 8.04
N VAL A 79 15.09 -5.34 7.21
CA VAL A 79 15.96 -6.52 7.16
C VAL A 79 16.79 -6.59 8.42
N SER A 80 16.78 -7.72 9.10
CA SER A 80 17.42 -7.93 10.39
C SER A 80 18.17 -9.26 10.45
N LYS A 81 19.28 -9.28 11.17
CA LYS A 81 20.06 -10.50 11.48
C LYS A 81 20.55 -11.31 10.26
N THR A 82 20.78 -10.66 9.13
CA THR A 82 21.32 -11.30 7.93
C THR A 82 22.02 -10.30 7.03
N ASP A 83 23.00 -10.79 6.27
CA ASP A 83 23.69 -10.03 5.23
C ASP A 83 23.30 -10.51 3.83
N HIS A 84 22.37 -11.44 3.75
CA HIS A 84 22.10 -12.17 2.50
C HIS A 84 20.63 -12.53 2.29
N LEU A 85 19.73 -11.56 2.46
CA LEU A 85 18.33 -11.75 2.13
C LEU A 85 18.07 -11.37 0.66
N ARG A 86 17.58 -12.29 -0.13
CA ARG A 86 17.06 -11.98 -1.47
C ARG A 86 15.55 -12.06 -1.47
N LEU A 87 14.92 -11.06 -2.05
CA LEU A 87 13.49 -11.02 -2.28
C LEU A 87 13.22 -11.33 -3.74
N VAL A 88 12.22 -12.15 -3.97
CA VAL A 88 11.63 -12.37 -5.29
C VAL A 88 10.31 -11.64 -5.28
N THR A 89 10.18 -10.63 -6.13
CA THR A 89 8.94 -9.88 -6.27
C THR A 89 8.25 -10.27 -7.56
N SER A 90 6.93 -10.36 -7.51
CA SER A 90 6.10 -10.56 -8.69
C SER A 90 5.12 -9.41 -8.73
N GLU A 91 5.39 -8.44 -9.59
CA GLU A 91 4.56 -7.25 -9.72
C GLU A 91 3.64 -7.35 -10.90
N HIS A 92 2.39 -7.05 -10.65
CA HIS A 92 1.38 -6.79 -11.66
C HIS A 92 1.02 -5.30 -11.58
N SER A 93 0.65 -4.66 -12.66
CA SER A 93 0.18 -3.27 -12.68
C SER A 93 1.13 -2.20 -12.12
N SER A 94 2.42 -2.44 -12.13
CA SER A 94 3.38 -1.41 -11.71
C SER A 94 3.51 -0.26 -12.73
N ARG A 95 3.22 -0.54 -14.00
CA ARG A 95 3.31 0.42 -15.11
C ARG A 95 2.00 0.64 -15.84
N VAL A 96 1.15 -0.38 -15.89
CA VAL A 96 -0.14 -0.35 -16.57
C VAL A 96 -1.18 -0.85 -15.58
N PHE A 97 -2.32 -0.17 -15.50
CA PHE A 97 -3.41 -0.66 -14.65
C PHE A 97 -3.99 -1.97 -15.21
N ASP A 98 -4.29 -2.91 -14.34
CA ASP A 98 -4.97 -4.18 -14.68
C ASP A 98 -6.34 -4.29 -14.03
N ASN A 99 -6.64 -3.47 -13.02
CA ASN A 99 -7.91 -3.43 -12.31
C ASN A 99 -8.83 -2.38 -12.95
N GLY A 100 -9.42 -2.73 -14.08
CA GLY A 100 -10.32 -1.86 -14.82
C GLY A 100 -11.58 -1.47 -14.04
N GLY A 101 -12.13 -0.30 -14.33
CA GLY A 101 -13.48 0.08 -13.89
C GLY A 101 -14.55 -0.49 -14.78
N LEU A 102 -15.79 -0.54 -14.27
CA LEU A 102 -16.95 -1.06 -14.97
C LEU A 102 -18.07 -0.01 -15.05
N CYS A 103 -18.87 -0.07 -16.12
CA CYS A 103 -20.08 0.74 -16.29
C CYS A 103 -19.85 2.25 -16.10
N GLY A 104 -18.74 2.79 -16.56
CA GLY A 104 -18.38 4.20 -16.40
C GLY A 104 -17.45 4.49 -15.22
N GLY A 105 -17.15 3.51 -14.38
CA GLY A 105 -16.15 3.63 -13.33
C GLY A 105 -14.72 3.64 -13.89
N TYR A 106 -13.81 4.21 -13.14
CA TYR A 106 -12.40 4.34 -13.51
C TYR A 106 -11.58 3.14 -12.99
N PRO A 107 -10.46 2.82 -13.66
CA PRO A 107 -9.53 1.83 -13.14
C PRO A 107 -8.90 2.32 -11.84
N ALA A 108 -8.39 1.37 -11.06
CA ALA A 108 -7.50 1.71 -9.96
C ALA A 108 -6.18 2.29 -10.50
N PRO A 109 -5.57 3.29 -9.84
CA PRO A 109 -4.26 3.79 -10.25
C PRO A 109 -3.18 2.71 -10.08
N THR A 110 -2.09 2.83 -10.83
CA THR A 110 -0.94 1.91 -10.76
C THR A 110 -0.12 2.19 -9.51
N CYS A 111 -0.46 1.57 -8.41
CA CYS A 111 0.20 1.78 -7.12
C CYS A 111 0.96 0.56 -6.59
N GLN A 112 0.88 -0.58 -7.26
CA GLN A 112 1.68 -1.74 -6.88
C GLN A 112 3.16 -1.48 -7.19
N LYS A 113 3.93 -1.28 -6.14
CA LYS A 113 5.38 -1.03 -6.26
C LYS A 113 6.12 -1.68 -5.10
N HIS A 114 7.25 -2.27 -5.45
CA HIS A 114 8.22 -2.71 -4.48
C HIS A 114 9.37 -1.70 -4.46
N ARG A 115 9.69 -1.20 -3.29
CA ARG A 115 10.78 -0.25 -3.08
C ARG A 115 11.68 -0.74 -1.97
N ALA A 116 12.95 -0.39 -2.07
CA ALA A 116 13.90 -0.63 -1.01
C ALA A 116 14.74 0.63 -0.79
N VAL A 117 15.10 0.87 0.45
CA VAL A 117 16.17 1.80 0.80
C VAL A 117 17.30 0.96 1.39
N ARG A 118 18.45 1.02 0.74
CA ARG A 118 19.61 0.21 1.10
C ARG A 118 20.63 1.08 1.83
N ASP A 119 21.41 0.44 2.70
CA ASP A 119 22.44 1.15 3.47
C ASP A 119 21.84 2.32 4.28
N THR A 120 20.74 2.05 4.99
CA THR A 120 19.96 3.11 5.63
C THR A 120 20.56 3.56 6.96
N ASN A 121 20.15 4.75 7.39
CA ASN A 121 20.43 5.30 8.72
C ASN A 121 19.35 4.96 9.77
N ILE A 122 18.55 3.90 9.55
CA ILE A 122 17.41 3.57 10.42
C ILE A 122 17.79 3.34 11.88
N PHE A 123 18.92 2.70 12.14
CA PHE A 123 19.37 2.46 13.50
C PHE A 123 19.79 3.76 14.19
N GLU A 124 20.43 4.67 13.46
CA GLU A 124 20.79 6.00 13.98
C GLU A 124 19.53 6.82 14.33
N LEU A 125 18.49 6.75 13.48
CA LEU A 125 17.21 7.38 13.77
C LEU A 125 16.54 6.78 15.00
N ALA A 126 16.57 5.45 15.15
CA ALA A 126 16.03 4.77 16.31
C ALA A 126 16.78 5.12 17.61
N GLU A 127 18.10 5.17 17.59
CA GLU A 127 18.93 5.58 18.74
C GLU A 127 18.67 7.03 19.17
N LYS A 128 18.38 7.91 18.24
CA LYS A 128 17.99 9.30 18.51
C LYS A 128 16.54 9.43 18.98
N GLY A 129 15.80 8.34 19.09
CA GLY A 129 14.38 8.36 19.44
C GLY A 129 13.50 9.02 18.38
N ALA A 130 13.97 9.10 17.13
CA ALA A 130 13.16 9.63 16.03
C ALA A 130 11.95 8.73 15.77
N PRO A 131 10.75 9.28 15.57
CA PRO A 131 9.58 8.47 15.26
C PRO A 131 9.80 7.73 13.93
N LEU A 132 9.61 6.42 13.94
CA LEU A 132 9.62 5.57 12.75
C LEU A 132 8.19 5.47 12.17
N ALA A 133 7.60 6.64 11.92
CA ALA A 133 6.22 6.74 11.43
C ALA A 133 6.09 6.07 10.07
N HIS A 134 5.12 5.18 9.97
CA HIS A 134 4.91 4.36 8.78
C HIS A 134 3.73 4.87 7.92
N HIS A 135 2.90 5.78 8.37
CA HIS A 135 1.77 6.24 7.58
C HIS A 135 2.20 6.93 6.27
N THR A 136 1.28 7.06 5.35
CA THR A 136 1.57 7.61 4.01
C THR A 136 1.76 9.13 3.98
N GLY A 137 1.39 9.84 5.04
CA GLY A 137 1.52 11.29 5.10
C GLY A 137 0.91 11.99 3.90
N THR A 138 1.65 12.92 3.32
CA THR A 138 1.24 13.68 2.13
C THR A 138 1.43 12.94 0.81
N ASN A 139 2.23 11.86 0.81
CA ASN A 139 2.43 11.03 -0.38
C ASN A 139 1.69 9.70 -0.20
N PRO A 140 0.58 9.48 -0.91
CA PRO A 140 -0.23 8.27 -0.73
C PRO A 140 0.49 6.97 -1.12
N TYR A 141 1.60 7.06 -1.84
CA TYR A 141 2.32 5.89 -2.38
C TYR A 141 3.65 5.61 -1.68
N ARG A 142 4.01 6.40 -0.67
CA ARG A 142 5.26 6.25 0.09
C ARG A 142 4.99 6.45 1.57
N SER A 143 5.60 5.60 2.41
CA SER A 143 5.57 5.86 3.85
C SER A 143 6.43 7.08 4.19
N GLU A 144 6.06 7.81 5.23
CA GLU A 144 6.90 8.91 5.74
C GLU A 144 8.29 8.41 6.15
N LEU A 145 8.37 7.21 6.71
CA LEU A 145 9.64 6.59 7.03
C LEU A 145 10.52 6.45 5.78
N GLU A 146 9.98 5.90 4.70
CA GLU A 146 10.72 5.72 3.45
C GLU A 146 11.28 7.03 2.91
N VAL A 147 10.51 8.11 3.01
CA VAL A 147 10.93 9.45 2.55
C VAL A 147 12.05 10.03 3.43
N ARG A 148 12.05 9.72 4.72
CA ARG A 148 13.02 10.26 5.71
C ARG A 148 14.31 9.45 5.79
N LEU A 149 14.31 8.20 5.32
CA LEU A 149 15.51 7.37 5.33
C LEU A 149 16.54 7.90 4.35
N GLU A 150 17.76 8.08 4.84
CA GLU A 150 18.94 8.22 4.00
C GLU A 150 19.36 6.85 3.48
N GLY A 151 19.95 6.81 2.29
CA GLY A 151 20.42 5.56 1.68
C GLY A 151 20.19 5.52 0.16
N ASN A 152 20.38 4.36 -0.40
CA ASN A 152 20.18 4.13 -1.83
C ASN A 152 18.75 3.65 -2.09
N HIS A 153 17.91 4.54 -2.62
CA HIS A 153 16.52 4.27 -2.95
C HIS A 153 16.41 3.51 -4.27
N VAL A 154 15.81 2.33 -4.25
CA VAL A 154 15.59 1.47 -5.39
C VAL A 154 14.10 1.20 -5.55
N THR A 155 13.56 1.46 -6.73
CA THR A 155 12.20 1.05 -7.11
C THR A 155 12.30 -0.13 -8.06
N MET A 156 11.60 -1.20 -7.76
CA MET A 156 11.52 -2.39 -8.59
C MET A 156 10.20 -2.35 -9.36
N GLU A 157 10.27 -2.43 -10.66
CA GLU A 157 9.10 -2.42 -11.54
C GLU A 157 9.08 -3.70 -12.37
N GLY A 158 8.12 -4.55 -12.09
CA GLY A 158 7.96 -5.87 -12.70
C GLY A 158 8.61 -7.00 -11.89
N PRO A 159 8.49 -8.24 -12.35
CA PRO A 159 9.10 -9.38 -11.68
C PRO A 159 10.61 -9.20 -11.54
N TYR A 160 11.11 -9.29 -10.33
CA TYR A 160 12.50 -8.99 -10.03
C TYR A 160 13.05 -9.88 -8.91
N ILE A 161 14.30 -10.27 -9.04
CA ILE A 161 15.06 -10.88 -7.95
C ILE A 161 16.05 -9.84 -7.45
N THR A 162 15.93 -9.45 -6.20
CA THR A 162 16.78 -8.39 -5.66
C THR A 162 18.24 -8.85 -5.55
N ALA A 163 19.17 -7.89 -5.64
CA ALA A 163 20.49 -8.07 -5.08
C ALA A 163 20.36 -8.39 -3.57
N PRO A 164 21.33 -9.06 -2.95
CA PRO A 164 21.25 -9.36 -1.53
C PRO A 164 21.05 -8.09 -0.70
N HIS A 165 20.06 -8.13 0.18
CA HIS A 165 19.85 -7.15 1.24
C HIS A 165 20.59 -7.57 2.50
N LYS A 166 20.95 -6.60 3.32
CA LYS A 166 21.60 -6.81 4.60
C LYS A 166 20.82 -6.14 5.74
N THR A 167 21.19 -6.49 6.96
CA THR A 167 20.66 -5.84 8.17
C THR A 167 20.74 -4.32 8.07
N GLY A 168 19.63 -3.65 8.31
CA GLY A 168 19.46 -2.21 8.17
C GLY A 168 18.84 -1.75 6.86
N ASP A 169 18.74 -2.60 5.85
CA ASP A 169 17.98 -2.28 4.65
C ASP A 169 16.47 -2.29 4.95
N VAL A 170 15.74 -1.34 4.38
CA VAL A 170 14.28 -1.25 4.53
C VAL A 170 13.63 -1.57 3.19
N PHE A 171 12.62 -2.40 3.26
CA PHE A 171 11.83 -2.82 2.12
C PHE A 171 10.38 -2.39 2.29
N THR A 172 9.82 -1.73 1.29
CA THR A 172 8.45 -1.26 1.29
C THR A 172 7.72 -1.80 0.08
N HIS A 173 6.49 -2.24 0.31
CA HIS A 173 5.69 -2.74 -0.76
C HIS A 173 4.23 -2.29 -0.68
N SER A 174 3.64 -1.94 -1.82
CA SER A 174 2.24 -1.56 -1.96
C SER A 174 1.57 -2.40 -3.03
N TYR A 175 0.29 -2.68 -2.82
CA TYR A 175 -0.57 -3.37 -3.80
C TYR A 175 -1.45 -2.40 -4.58
N ASN A 176 -2.25 -2.93 -5.50
CA ASN A 176 -3.26 -2.18 -6.23
C ASN A 176 -4.57 -2.09 -5.47
N GLY A 177 -5.32 -1.03 -5.73
CA GLY A 177 -6.72 -0.95 -5.38
C GLY A 177 -7.62 -1.70 -6.37
N GLY A 178 -8.89 -1.78 -6.06
CA GLY A 178 -9.92 -2.30 -6.95
C GLY A 178 -10.42 -1.24 -7.94
N GLY A 179 -10.96 -1.67 -9.08
CA GLY A 179 -11.63 -0.77 -10.04
C GLY A 179 -12.96 -0.24 -9.51
N GLY A 180 -13.35 0.96 -9.94
CA GLY A 180 -14.64 1.59 -9.64
C GLY A 180 -15.78 1.06 -10.48
N TYR A 181 -17.03 1.32 -10.07
CA TYR A 181 -18.24 0.97 -10.79
C TYR A 181 -19.19 2.16 -10.92
N GLY A 182 -19.71 2.37 -12.12
CA GLY A 182 -20.68 3.43 -12.40
C GLY A 182 -20.05 4.82 -12.51
N ASP A 183 -20.86 5.78 -12.95
CA ASP A 183 -20.41 7.17 -13.14
C ASP A 183 -19.98 7.80 -11.81
N VAL A 184 -18.81 8.40 -11.79
CA VAL A 184 -18.25 9.06 -10.62
C VAL A 184 -19.10 10.22 -10.11
N LEU A 185 -19.79 10.91 -11.01
CA LEU A 185 -20.67 12.03 -10.66
C LEU A 185 -21.97 11.60 -9.96
N GLU A 186 -22.30 10.31 -10.02
CA GLU A 186 -23.43 9.74 -9.28
C GLU A 186 -23.06 9.27 -7.86
N ARG A 187 -21.81 9.48 -7.42
CA ARG A 187 -21.41 9.09 -6.07
C ARG A 187 -22.11 9.94 -5.03
N ASP A 188 -22.58 9.28 -4.00
CA ASP A 188 -23.17 9.92 -2.81
C ASP A 188 -22.14 10.82 -2.11
N PRO A 189 -22.39 12.15 -1.99
CA PRO A 189 -21.49 13.07 -1.30
C PRO A 189 -21.17 12.66 0.15
N VAL A 190 -22.15 12.13 0.87
CA VAL A 190 -21.97 11.70 2.27
C VAL A 190 -20.97 10.56 2.36
N LYS A 191 -20.98 9.64 1.41
CA LYS A 191 -19.99 8.57 1.37
C LYS A 191 -18.58 9.09 1.07
N THR A 192 -18.47 10.08 0.18
CA THR A 192 -17.18 10.70 -0.12
C THR A 192 -16.62 11.46 1.08
N ALA A 193 -17.44 12.22 1.79
CA ALA A 193 -17.02 12.89 3.03
C ALA A 193 -16.51 11.89 4.06
N ARG A 194 -17.25 10.80 4.27
CA ARG A 194 -16.82 9.70 5.17
C ARG A 194 -15.51 9.03 4.74
N ASP A 195 -15.31 8.86 3.44
CA ASP A 195 -14.04 8.31 2.93
C ASP A 195 -12.86 9.24 3.21
N VAL A 196 -13.07 10.56 3.19
CA VAL A 196 -12.05 11.54 3.58
C VAL A 196 -11.79 11.49 5.08
N GLU A 197 -12.83 11.48 5.91
CA GLU A 197 -12.71 11.36 7.37
C GLU A 197 -11.94 10.08 7.78
N ASN A 198 -12.18 8.98 7.08
CA ASN A 198 -11.52 7.69 7.35
C ASN A 198 -10.14 7.56 6.70
N GLY A 199 -9.67 8.55 5.93
CA GLY A 199 -8.37 8.51 5.26
C GLY A 199 -8.31 7.61 4.03
N PHE A 200 -9.44 7.22 3.45
CA PHE A 200 -9.48 6.44 2.19
C PHE A 200 -9.35 7.34 0.96
N LEU A 201 -9.77 8.59 1.07
CA LEU A 201 -9.61 9.62 0.07
C LEU A 201 -8.92 10.84 0.68
N THR A 202 -8.16 11.55 -0.14
CA THR A 202 -7.71 12.89 0.22
C THR A 202 -8.78 13.93 -0.14
N ARG A 203 -8.73 15.10 0.50
CA ARG A 203 -9.63 16.22 0.18
C ARG A 203 -9.51 16.62 -1.29
N GLU A 204 -8.29 16.71 -1.81
CA GLU A 204 -8.02 17.05 -3.20
C GLU A 204 -8.63 16.03 -4.18
N ALA A 205 -8.64 14.75 -3.82
CA ALA A 205 -9.30 13.73 -4.65
C ALA A 205 -10.82 13.85 -4.59
N ALA A 206 -11.40 14.13 -3.43
CA ALA A 206 -12.83 14.36 -3.29
C ALA A 206 -13.29 15.54 -4.15
N GLU A 207 -12.55 16.64 -4.16
CA GLU A 207 -12.85 17.82 -4.95
C GLU A 207 -12.58 17.62 -6.44
N GLY A 208 -11.37 17.13 -6.79
CA GLY A 208 -10.91 17.09 -8.17
C GLY A 208 -11.46 15.92 -8.99
N ILE A 209 -11.79 14.79 -8.36
CA ILE A 209 -12.26 13.57 -9.04
C ILE A 209 -13.77 13.39 -8.88
N PHE A 210 -14.28 13.56 -7.66
CA PHE A 210 -15.68 13.36 -7.35
C PHE A 210 -16.53 14.63 -7.43
N GLY A 211 -15.89 15.79 -7.59
CA GLY A 211 -16.57 17.10 -7.71
C GLY A 211 -17.29 17.55 -6.43
N ILE A 212 -16.82 17.07 -5.26
CA ILE A 212 -17.47 17.33 -3.97
C ILE A 212 -16.63 18.29 -3.17
N VAL A 213 -17.18 19.45 -2.87
CA VAL A 213 -16.57 20.43 -1.96
C VAL A 213 -16.94 20.03 -0.54
N LEU A 214 -15.93 19.87 0.29
CA LEU A 214 -16.09 19.61 1.72
C LEU A 214 -15.98 20.94 2.47
N ASP A 215 -17.01 21.26 3.24
CA ASP A 215 -16.96 22.43 4.13
C ASP A 215 -15.77 22.24 5.10
N GLU A 216 -15.08 23.33 5.39
CA GLU A 216 -14.14 23.35 6.50
C GLU A 216 -14.98 23.28 7.76
N ASP A 217 -14.84 22.20 8.53
CA ASP A 217 -15.41 22.17 9.87
C ASP A 217 -14.80 23.36 10.62
N GLU A 218 -15.65 24.28 11.10
CA GLU A 218 -15.24 25.28 12.08
C GLU A 218 -14.74 24.46 13.29
N GLU A 219 -13.42 24.25 13.38
CA GLU A 219 -12.82 23.73 14.60
C GLU A 219 -13.14 24.70 15.73
N GLY A 220 -14.08 24.25 16.58
CA GLY A 220 -14.44 24.92 17.82
C GLY A 220 -13.39 24.73 18.92
#